data_f7f8f185f1578a2524a2f8dc1a6f96a5
#
_entry.id   f7f8f185f1578a2524a2f8dc1a6f96a5
#
_cell.length_a   1.000
_cell.length_b   1.000
_cell.length_c   1.000
_cell.angle_alpha   90.00
_cell.angle_beta   90.00
_cell.angle_gamma   90.00
#
_symmetry.space_group_name_H-M   'P 1'
#
loop_
_entity.id
_entity.type
_entity.pdbx_description
1 polymer ?
#
loop_
_entity_poly.entity_id
_entity_poly.type
_entity_poly.pdbx_seq_one_letter_code
_entity_poly.pdbx_strand_id
1 'polypeptide(L)'
;VDVLEGFGKHFGLHPLLLEDIANTDQRPKLDDYETYFFLVMKMLTTSEQGDIVVEQVSFVLGRNYVLSFQENGTDVFHTVRDRLRGGKGRLRQNGSDYLLYALIDAIVDQYFEVLELLGERIESLQERVMADPKPDILKDIHGLKQQLLFVRRAVWPLREAINGLSRSDCPFLHESTKIFIRDVYDHVVQIVDTIETLREMVSASLDIYLSSVSYRLNAVMRVLTVITTIFMPLTFIAGIYGMNFEYMPELKWPWGYPMAIALMVGSGFGTYSFFEWKKLL
;
A
#
# COMPACT_ATOMS: atom_id res chain seq x y z
N VAL A 1 -11.02 30.06 -15.71
CA VAL A 1 -11.77 30.93 -14.79
C VAL A 1 -13.02 31.45 -15.50
N ASP A 2 -12.93 32.10 -16.66
CA ASP A 2 -14.07 32.72 -17.37
C ASP A 2 -15.24 31.76 -17.67
N VAL A 3 -14.92 30.48 -17.99
CA VAL A 3 -15.93 29.46 -18.23
C VAL A 3 -16.68 29.10 -16.97
N LEU A 4 -15.96 28.93 -15.84
CA LEU A 4 -16.58 28.65 -14.54
C LEU A 4 -17.47 29.79 -14.05
N GLU A 5 -17.07 31.05 -14.24
CA GLU A 5 -17.90 32.21 -13.92
C GLU A 5 -19.17 32.25 -14.80
N GLY A 6 -19.06 31.86 -16.06
CA GLY A 6 -20.21 31.71 -16.97
C GLY A 6 -21.23 30.69 -16.45
N PHE A 7 -20.76 29.51 -16.01
CA PHE A 7 -21.61 28.49 -15.36
C PHE A 7 -22.22 29.04 -14.06
N GLY A 8 -21.40 29.70 -13.23
CA GLY A 8 -21.86 30.30 -11.99
C GLY A 8 -23.03 31.27 -12.19
N LYS A 9 -22.95 32.16 -13.16
CA LYS A 9 -24.03 33.11 -13.51
C LYS A 9 -25.25 32.41 -14.07
N HIS A 10 -25.08 31.40 -14.95
CA HIS A 10 -26.19 30.72 -15.60
C HIS A 10 -26.98 29.83 -14.64
N PHE A 11 -26.32 29.10 -13.77
CA PHE A 11 -26.94 28.17 -12.82
C PHE A 11 -27.13 28.74 -11.42
N GLY A 12 -26.77 30.00 -11.17
CA GLY A 12 -26.88 30.62 -9.86
C GLY A 12 -25.99 30.00 -8.80
N LEU A 13 -24.78 29.55 -9.17
CA LEU A 13 -23.88 28.87 -8.25
C LEU A 13 -23.15 29.89 -7.34
N HIS A 14 -22.98 29.52 -6.09
CA HIS A 14 -22.30 30.36 -5.11
C HIS A 14 -20.81 30.54 -5.45
N PRO A 15 -20.22 31.76 -5.28
CA PRO A 15 -18.80 32.00 -5.59
C PRO A 15 -17.81 31.07 -4.87
N LEU A 16 -18.07 30.70 -3.62
CA LEU A 16 -17.23 29.75 -2.86
C LEU A 16 -17.22 28.35 -3.51
N LEU A 17 -18.35 27.92 -4.11
CA LEU A 17 -18.39 26.66 -4.83
C LEU A 17 -17.51 26.70 -6.07
N LEU A 18 -17.50 27.83 -6.81
CA LEU A 18 -16.62 27.99 -7.98
C LEU A 18 -15.14 28.02 -7.60
N GLU A 19 -14.82 28.59 -6.43
CA GLU A 19 -13.47 28.53 -5.84
C GLU A 19 -13.08 27.08 -5.49
N ASP A 20 -13.97 26.30 -4.88
CA ASP A 20 -13.75 24.89 -4.56
C ASP A 20 -13.58 24.00 -5.79
N ILE A 21 -14.29 24.31 -6.89
CA ILE A 21 -14.08 23.62 -8.17
C ILE A 21 -12.70 23.95 -8.74
N ALA A 22 -12.28 25.21 -8.67
CA ALA A 22 -11.00 25.67 -9.18
C ALA A 22 -9.81 25.17 -8.32
N ASN A 23 -10.04 24.97 -7.03
CA ASN A 23 -9.05 24.42 -6.10
C ASN A 23 -9.16 22.90 -6.06
N THR A 24 -8.33 22.22 -6.82
CA THR A 24 -8.37 20.76 -6.99
C THR A 24 -7.75 19.97 -5.82
N ASP A 25 -7.38 20.61 -4.72
CA ASP A 25 -6.86 19.94 -3.50
C ASP A 25 -7.92 19.82 -2.38
N GLN A 26 -9.20 19.86 -2.73
CA GLN A 26 -10.29 19.69 -1.76
C GLN A 26 -10.39 18.24 -1.29
N ARG A 27 -10.85 18.07 -0.05
CA ARG A 27 -11.25 16.75 0.45
C ARG A 27 -12.65 16.41 -0.07
N PRO A 28 -12.98 15.12 -0.26
CA PRO A 28 -14.35 14.72 -0.52
C PRO A 28 -15.31 15.31 0.51
N LYS A 29 -16.35 15.99 0.03
CA LYS A 29 -17.37 16.64 0.86
C LYS A 29 -18.68 16.77 0.12
N LEU A 30 -19.75 16.92 0.87
CA LEU A 30 -21.08 17.25 0.39
C LEU A 30 -21.54 18.54 1.05
N ASP A 31 -21.87 19.55 0.25
CA ASP A 31 -22.44 20.82 0.70
C ASP A 31 -23.86 20.95 0.15
N ASP A 32 -24.82 21.30 1.00
CA ASP A 32 -26.23 21.56 0.65
C ASP A 32 -26.47 23.07 0.56
N TYR A 33 -26.87 23.52 -0.65
CA TYR A 33 -27.21 24.92 -0.93
C TYR A 33 -28.72 25.14 -1.12
N GLU A 34 -29.57 24.25 -0.54
CA GLU A 34 -31.04 24.29 -0.64
C GLU A 34 -31.60 24.09 -2.06
N THR A 35 -31.02 24.73 -3.08
CA THR A 35 -31.42 24.66 -4.49
C THR A 35 -30.64 23.67 -5.31
N TYR A 36 -29.47 23.25 -4.83
CA TYR A 36 -28.59 22.25 -5.43
C TYR A 36 -27.65 21.64 -4.38
N PHE A 37 -27.18 20.44 -4.64
CA PHE A 37 -26.07 19.82 -3.90
C PHE A 37 -24.74 20.02 -4.62
N PHE A 38 -23.70 20.22 -3.85
CA PHE A 38 -22.32 20.21 -4.32
C PHE A 38 -21.56 19.06 -3.69
N LEU A 39 -21.10 18.12 -4.50
CA LEU A 39 -20.34 16.96 -4.08
C LEU A 39 -18.95 17.01 -4.70
N VAL A 40 -17.92 16.94 -3.86
CA VAL A 40 -16.52 16.78 -4.27
C VAL A 40 -16.10 15.35 -4.00
N MET A 41 -15.50 14.71 -5.00
CA MET A 41 -14.92 13.39 -4.92
C MET A 41 -13.49 13.39 -5.46
N LYS A 42 -12.73 12.35 -5.13
CA LYS A 42 -11.44 12.06 -5.75
C LYS A 42 -11.60 10.83 -6.65
N MET A 43 -11.30 10.94 -7.90
CA MET A 43 -11.20 9.85 -8.84
C MET A 43 -9.80 9.26 -8.78
N LEU A 44 -9.71 7.94 -8.70
CA LEU A 44 -8.45 7.19 -8.68
C LEU A 44 -8.29 6.48 -10.03
N THR A 45 -7.17 6.66 -10.67
CA THR A 45 -6.83 5.96 -11.91
C THR A 45 -5.39 5.46 -11.84
N THR A 46 -5.03 4.57 -12.76
CA THR A 46 -3.68 4.05 -12.87
C THR A 46 -3.04 4.62 -14.13
N SER A 47 -1.84 5.19 -14.00
CA SER A 47 -1.04 5.63 -15.15
C SER A 47 -0.50 4.43 -15.94
N GLU A 48 -0.01 4.66 -17.17
CA GLU A 48 0.67 3.63 -17.97
C GLU A 48 1.90 3.03 -17.27
N GLN A 49 2.52 3.77 -16.35
CA GLN A 49 3.64 3.33 -15.53
C GLN A 49 3.20 2.56 -14.28
N GLY A 50 1.89 2.49 -14.06
CA GLY A 50 1.28 1.80 -12.91
C GLY A 50 1.20 2.64 -11.65
N ASP A 51 1.50 3.93 -11.68
CA ASP A 51 1.33 4.82 -10.53
C ASP A 51 -0.13 5.21 -10.35
N ILE A 52 -0.56 5.38 -9.10
CA ILE A 52 -1.90 5.84 -8.78
C ILE A 52 -1.96 7.34 -8.98
N VAL A 53 -2.86 7.77 -9.86
CA VAL A 53 -3.19 9.17 -10.12
C VAL A 53 -4.50 9.49 -9.42
N VAL A 54 -4.53 10.61 -8.71
CA VAL A 54 -5.74 11.11 -8.04
C VAL A 54 -6.13 12.43 -8.68
N GLU A 55 -7.37 12.50 -9.11
CA GLU A 55 -7.96 13.66 -9.77
C GLU A 55 -9.21 14.11 -9.02
N GLN A 56 -9.46 15.41 -8.92
CA GLN A 56 -10.70 15.91 -8.35
C GLN A 56 -11.82 15.89 -9.37
N VAL A 57 -12.96 15.38 -8.92
CA VAL A 57 -14.22 15.49 -9.68
C VAL A 57 -15.23 16.18 -8.78
N SER A 58 -15.84 17.24 -9.29
CA SER A 58 -16.87 17.99 -8.58
C SER A 58 -18.19 17.86 -9.31
N PHE A 59 -19.27 17.60 -8.57
CA PHE A 59 -20.62 17.49 -9.10
C PHE A 59 -21.53 18.56 -8.49
N VAL A 60 -22.38 19.13 -9.32
CA VAL A 60 -23.50 19.95 -8.87
C VAL A 60 -24.80 19.28 -9.31
N LEU A 61 -25.60 18.82 -8.35
CA LEU A 61 -26.91 18.26 -8.59
C LEU A 61 -27.98 19.32 -8.37
N GLY A 62 -28.64 19.74 -9.41
CA GLY A 62 -29.85 20.53 -9.34
C GLY A 62 -31.09 19.70 -9.68
N ARG A 63 -32.26 20.34 -9.64
CA ARG A 63 -33.55 19.66 -9.85
C ARG A 63 -33.63 18.91 -11.17
N ASN A 64 -33.11 19.48 -12.27
CA ASN A 64 -33.22 18.93 -13.62
C ASN A 64 -31.87 18.82 -14.35
N TYR A 65 -30.75 18.97 -13.65
CA TYR A 65 -29.41 18.95 -14.24
C TYR A 65 -28.39 18.34 -13.29
N VAL A 66 -27.32 17.80 -13.88
CA VAL A 66 -26.08 17.46 -13.19
C VAL A 66 -24.97 18.14 -13.97
N LEU A 67 -24.12 18.89 -13.26
CA LEU A 67 -22.86 19.40 -13.81
C LEU A 67 -21.73 18.55 -13.23
N SER A 68 -20.78 18.17 -14.06
CA SER A 68 -19.55 17.51 -13.63
C SER A 68 -18.34 18.32 -14.09
N PHE A 69 -17.42 18.55 -13.16
CA PHE A 69 -16.17 19.26 -13.43
C PHE A 69 -15.03 18.30 -13.12
N GLN A 70 -14.18 18.08 -14.10
CA GLN A 70 -13.00 17.22 -14.03
C GLN A 70 -11.75 18.07 -14.25
N GLU A 71 -10.65 17.69 -13.60
CA GLU A 71 -9.36 18.36 -13.72
C GLU A 71 -8.66 17.98 -15.03
N ASN A 72 -8.69 16.70 -15.37
CA ASN A 72 -8.08 16.15 -16.58
C ASN A 72 -9.13 15.43 -17.46
N GLY A 73 -8.73 15.08 -18.67
CA GLY A 73 -9.60 14.41 -19.64
C GLY A 73 -9.71 12.89 -19.47
N THR A 74 -9.41 12.32 -18.30
CA THR A 74 -9.51 10.88 -18.07
C THR A 74 -10.96 10.40 -18.20
N ASP A 75 -11.21 9.41 -19.05
CA ASP A 75 -12.56 9.04 -19.46
C ASP A 75 -13.17 7.89 -18.64
N VAL A 76 -13.34 8.08 -17.32
CA VAL A 76 -14.03 7.12 -16.45
C VAL A 76 -15.54 7.06 -16.74
N PHE A 77 -16.11 8.12 -17.31
CA PHE A 77 -17.56 8.21 -17.56
C PHE A 77 -17.98 7.72 -18.94
N HIS A 78 -17.10 7.10 -19.73
CA HIS A 78 -17.46 6.64 -21.09
C HIS A 78 -18.66 5.68 -21.07
N THR A 79 -18.69 4.73 -20.14
CA THR A 79 -19.77 3.77 -19.98
C THR A 79 -21.11 4.43 -19.65
N VAL A 80 -21.11 5.44 -18.77
CA VAL A 80 -22.30 6.22 -18.43
C VAL A 80 -22.77 7.04 -19.64
N ARG A 81 -21.85 7.68 -20.38
CA ARG A 81 -22.18 8.42 -21.60
C ARG A 81 -22.75 7.53 -22.70
N ASP A 82 -22.19 6.36 -22.89
CA ASP A 82 -22.68 5.42 -23.91
C ASP A 82 -24.07 4.87 -23.56
N ARG A 83 -24.34 4.60 -22.28
CA ARG A 83 -25.66 4.24 -21.79
C ARG A 83 -26.69 5.38 -22.02
N LEU A 84 -26.29 6.63 -21.78
CA LEU A 84 -27.11 7.81 -22.08
C LEU A 84 -27.39 7.96 -23.59
N ARG A 85 -26.37 7.83 -24.43
CA ARG A 85 -26.51 7.95 -25.89
C ARG A 85 -27.34 6.82 -26.48
N GLY A 86 -27.10 5.60 -26.02
CA GLY A 86 -27.79 4.41 -26.49
C GLY A 86 -29.28 4.37 -26.13
N GLY A 87 -29.78 5.26 -25.27
CA GLY A 87 -31.19 5.39 -24.93
C GLY A 87 -31.80 4.18 -24.24
N LYS A 88 -30.98 3.20 -23.84
CA LYS A 88 -31.40 1.96 -23.21
C LYS A 88 -31.22 2.05 -21.69
N GLY A 89 -32.18 1.47 -20.94
CA GLY A 89 -32.08 1.37 -19.51
C GLY A 89 -32.66 2.56 -18.73
N ARG A 90 -32.39 2.58 -17.41
CA ARG A 90 -33.03 3.49 -16.45
C ARG A 90 -32.49 4.92 -16.50
N LEU A 91 -31.28 5.16 -17.05
CA LEU A 91 -30.61 6.46 -17.04
C LEU A 91 -31.42 7.59 -17.70
N ARG A 92 -32.19 7.29 -18.78
CA ARG A 92 -33.08 8.27 -19.44
C ARG A 92 -34.50 8.28 -18.91
N GLN A 93 -34.87 7.30 -18.09
CA GLN A 93 -36.23 7.20 -17.54
C GLN A 93 -36.32 7.86 -16.16
N ASN A 94 -35.19 8.02 -15.47
CA ASN A 94 -35.08 8.63 -14.16
C ASN A 94 -34.54 10.06 -14.24
N GLY A 95 -34.57 10.77 -13.12
CA GLY A 95 -34.14 12.16 -13.00
C GLY A 95 -32.63 12.38 -12.97
N SER A 96 -32.25 13.63 -12.72
CA SER A 96 -30.85 14.06 -12.57
C SER A 96 -30.16 13.36 -11.39
N ASP A 97 -30.90 13.03 -10.35
CA ASP A 97 -30.41 12.30 -9.18
C ASP A 97 -29.90 10.89 -9.52
N TYR A 98 -30.60 10.16 -10.40
CA TYR A 98 -30.17 8.85 -10.85
C TYR A 98 -28.92 8.94 -11.77
N LEU A 99 -28.81 10.02 -12.54
CA LEU A 99 -27.59 10.28 -13.33
C LEU A 99 -26.40 10.55 -12.39
N LEU A 100 -26.59 11.36 -11.35
CA LEU A 100 -25.55 11.59 -10.35
C LEU A 100 -25.10 10.28 -9.70
N TYR A 101 -26.07 9.44 -9.25
CA TYR A 101 -25.76 8.11 -8.73
C TYR A 101 -24.86 7.32 -9.70
N ALA A 102 -25.24 7.24 -10.99
CA ALA A 102 -24.48 6.46 -11.97
C ALA A 102 -23.05 7.01 -12.22
N LEU A 103 -22.84 8.32 -12.07
CA LEU A 103 -21.50 8.92 -12.14
C LEU A 103 -20.67 8.62 -10.89
N ILE A 104 -21.28 8.68 -9.70
CA ILE A 104 -20.62 8.30 -8.44
C ILE A 104 -20.24 6.82 -8.47
N ASP A 105 -21.17 5.95 -8.86
CA ASP A 105 -20.99 4.50 -8.98
C ASP A 105 -19.79 4.15 -9.87
N ALA A 106 -19.69 4.80 -11.05
CA ALA A 106 -18.55 4.61 -11.95
C ALA A 106 -17.19 5.01 -11.33
N ILE A 107 -17.15 6.03 -10.47
CA ILE A 107 -15.92 6.39 -9.73
C ILE A 107 -15.61 5.36 -8.65
N VAL A 108 -16.63 4.88 -7.94
CA VAL A 108 -16.47 3.91 -6.85
C VAL A 108 -16.04 2.54 -7.40
N ASP A 109 -16.57 2.14 -8.55
CA ASP A 109 -16.12 0.93 -9.26
C ASP A 109 -14.61 0.99 -9.58
N GLN A 110 -14.12 2.16 -10.01
CA GLN A 110 -12.70 2.35 -10.31
C GLN A 110 -11.81 2.19 -9.07
N TYR A 111 -12.32 2.44 -7.86
CA TYR A 111 -11.54 2.22 -6.64
C TYR A 111 -11.24 0.73 -6.40
N PHE A 112 -12.18 -0.17 -6.75
CA PHE A 112 -11.93 -1.60 -6.66
C PHE A 112 -10.80 -2.06 -7.58
N GLU A 113 -10.75 -1.56 -8.82
CA GLU A 113 -9.66 -1.87 -9.76
C GLU A 113 -8.29 -1.41 -9.23
N VAL A 114 -8.23 -0.21 -8.63
CA VAL A 114 -6.99 0.30 -8.02
C VAL A 114 -6.58 -0.53 -6.80
N LEU A 115 -7.54 -0.98 -5.98
CA LEU A 115 -7.25 -1.80 -4.81
C LEU A 115 -6.80 -3.21 -5.19
N GLU A 116 -7.37 -3.81 -6.25
CA GLU A 116 -6.94 -5.10 -6.80
C GLU A 116 -5.48 -5.02 -7.24
N LEU A 117 -5.12 -3.99 -8.02
CA LEU A 117 -3.74 -3.76 -8.44
C LEU A 117 -2.78 -3.60 -7.25
N LEU A 118 -3.19 -2.87 -6.20
CA LEU A 118 -2.38 -2.73 -4.99
C LEU A 118 -2.23 -4.04 -4.24
N GLY A 119 -3.30 -4.85 -4.18
CA GLY A 119 -3.28 -6.20 -3.61
C GLY A 119 -2.26 -7.10 -4.29
N GLU A 120 -2.29 -7.19 -5.62
CA GLU A 120 -1.34 -7.97 -6.42
C GLU A 120 0.13 -7.53 -6.17
N ARG A 121 0.37 -6.22 -6.07
CA ARG A 121 1.71 -5.70 -5.77
C ARG A 121 2.18 -6.07 -4.37
N ILE A 122 1.29 -6.07 -3.39
CA ILE A 122 1.61 -6.45 -2.02
C ILE A 122 1.91 -7.94 -1.93
N GLU A 123 1.13 -8.79 -2.60
CA GLU A 123 1.38 -10.24 -2.66
C GLU A 123 2.74 -10.53 -3.32
N SER A 124 3.03 -9.93 -4.46
CA SER A 124 4.33 -10.05 -5.12
C SER A 124 5.48 -9.57 -4.23
N LEU A 125 5.28 -8.48 -3.48
CA LEU A 125 6.26 -7.99 -2.51
C LEU A 125 6.50 -9.01 -1.39
N GLN A 126 5.46 -9.63 -0.85
CA GLN A 126 5.57 -10.64 0.21
C GLN A 126 6.36 -11.87 -0.26
N GLU A 127 6.11 -12.34 -1.47
CA GLU A 127 6.88 -13.43 -2.08
C GLU A 127 8.37 -13.09 -2.18
N ARG A 128 8.70 -11.87 -2.64
CA ARG A 128 10.09 -11.39 -2.75
C ARG A 128 10.76 -11.26 -1.38
N VAL A 129 10.05 -10.81 -0.35
CA VAL A 129 10.54 -10.74 1.05
C VAL A 129 10.91 -12.12 1.57
N MET A 130 10.08 -13.13 1.30
CA MET A 130 10.32 -14.50 1.74
C MET A 130 11.45 -15.19 0.98
N ALA A 131 11.56 -14.95 -0.33
CA ALA A 131 12.58 -15.57 -1.17
C ALA A 131 13.98 -15.00 -0.93
N ASP A 132 14.14 -13.68 -0.99
CA ASP A 132 15.46 -13.02 -0.86
C ASP A 132 15.33 -11.56 -0.36
N PRO A 133 15.39 -11.31 0.95
CA PRO A 133 15.22 -9.99 1.53
C PRO A 133 16.40 -9.05 1.22
N LYS A 134 16.36 -8.38 0.06
CA LYS A 134 17.32 -7.37 -0.38
C LYS A 134 16.96 -5.96 0.14
N PRO A 135 17.92 -5.01 0.20
CA PRO A 135 17.66 -3.65 0.69
C PRO A 135 16.64 -2.85 -0.14
N ASP A 136 16.49 -3.13 -1.44
CA ASP A 136 15.52 -2.50 -2.34
C ASP A 136 14.08 -2.78 -1.94
N ILE A 137 13.81 -3.96 -1.37
CA ILE A 137 12.48 -4.36 -0.86
C ILE A 137 11.96 -3.35 0.18
N LEU A 138 12.85 -2.78 1.00
CA LEU A 138 12.46 -1.78 1.99
C LEU A 138 11.89 -0.50 1.33
N LYS A 139 12.43 -0.11 0.16
CA LYS A 139 11.91 1.03 -0.61
C LYS A 139 10.53 0.72 -1.18
N ASP A 140 10.32 -0.51 -1.68
CA ASP A 140 9.04 -0.95 -2.22
C ASP A 140 7.97 -1.00 -1.11
N ILE A 141 8.29 -1.54 0.08
CA ILE A 141 7.41 -1.51 1.27
C ILE A 141 7.00 -0.07 1.60
N HIS A 142 7.98 0.85 1.64
CA HIS A 142 7.71 2.25 1.94
C HIS A 142 6.86 2.93 0.87
N GLY A 143 7.12 2.66 -0.41
CA GLY A 143 6.35 3.17 -1.54
C GLY A 143 4.88 2.72 -1.48
N LEU A 144 4.63 1.42 -1.28
CA LEU A 144 3.27 0.89 -1.15
C LEU A 144 2.54 1.47 0.07
N LYS A 145 3.23 1.63 1.20
CA LYS A 145 2.65 2.28 2.38
C LYS A 145 2.23 3.72 2.10
N GLN A 146 3.02 4.48 1.35
CA GLN A 146 2.68 5.85 0.94
C GLN A 146 1.49 5.87 -0.02
N GLN A 147 1.45 4.98 -1.02
CA GLN A 147 0.33 4.87 -1.96
C GLN A 147 -0.98 4.55 -1.22
N LEU A 148 -0.98 3.58 -0.29
CA LEU A 148 -2.16 3.25 0.52
C LEU A 148 -2.62 4.41 1.41
N LEU A 149 -1.70 5.18 2.00
CA LEU A 149 -2.05 6.38 2.76
C LEU A 149 -2.68 7.45 1.88
N PHE A 150 -2.21 7.57 0.65
CA PHE A 150 -2.75 8.52 -0.33
C PHE A 150 -4.16 8.12 -0.76
N VAL A 151 -4.38 6.87 -1.13
CA VAL A 151 -5.70 6.30 -1.45
C VAL A 151 -6.67 6.45 -0.27
N ARG A 152 -6.22 6.15 0.94
CA ARG A 152 -7.03 6.32 2.15
C ARG A 152 -7.51 7.76 2.33
N ARG A 153 -6.62 8.74 2.15
CA ARG A 153 -6.97 10.16 2.27
C ARG A 153 -8.00 10.59 1.21
N ALA A 154 -7.96 9.98 0.03
CA ALA A 154 -8.90 10.24 -1.04
C ALA A 154 -10.30 9.64 -0.77
N VAL A 155 -10.36 8.44 -0.16
CA VAL A 155 -11.60 7.67 -0.02
C VAL A 155 -12.27 7.85 1.35
N TRP A 156 -11.52 7.96 2.44
CA TRP A 156 -12.07 8.01 3.80
C TRP A 156 -13.15 9.09 4.01
N PRO A 157 -12.97 10.35 3.56
CA PRO A 157 -13.99 11.38 3.74
C PRO A 157 -15.23 11.17 2.86
N LEU A 158 -15.10 10.39 1.77
CA LEU A 158 -16.21 10.11 0.86
C LEU A 158 -17.36 9.36 1.55
N ARG A 159 -17.03 8.48 2.51
CA ARG A 159 -18.04 7.78 3.32
C ARG A 159 -19.03 8.75 3.98
N GLU A 160 -18.51 9.84 4.55
CA GLU A 160 -19.34 10.87 5.18
C GLU A 160 -20.20 11.61 4.15
N ALA A 161 -19.61 11.98 3.02
CA ALA A 161 -20.29 12.68 1.95
C ALA A 161 -21.45 11.84 1.35
N ILE A 162 -21.21 10.56 1.05
CA ILE A 162 -22.24 9.66 0.52
C ILE A 162 -23.33 9.35 1.57
N ASN A 163 -22.95 9.18 2.85
CA ASN A 163 -23.91 9.02 3.92
C ASN A 163 -24.80 10.26 4.06
N GLY A 164 -24.21 11.46 3.98
CA GLY A 164 -24.95 12.73 3.96
C GLY A 164 -25.96 12.79 2.82
N LEU A 165 -25.54 12.42 1.61
CA LEU A 165 -26.39 12.39 0.43
C LEU A 165 -27.56 11.38 0.61
N SER A 166 -27.28 10.18 1.13
CA SER A 166 -28.31 9.14 1.32
C SER A 166 -29.39 9.52 2.35
N ARG A 167 -29.06 10.37 3.34
CA ARG A 167 -29.95 10.80 4.43
C ARG A 167 -30.61 12.16 4.18
N SER A 168 -30.27 12.81 3.09
CA SER A 168 -30.77 14.14 2.78
C SER A 168 -32.28 14.08 2.46
N ASP A 169 -33.03 15.03 2.97
CA ASP A 169 -34.47 15.20 2.71
C ASP A 169 -34.75 16.14 1.53
N CYS A 170 -33.81 16.20 0.59
CA CYS A 170 -33.88 17.07 -0.55
C CYS A 170 -35.00 16.67 -1.53
N PRO A 171 -35.85 17.61 -1.98
CA PRO A 171 -37.02 17.31 -2.81
C PRO A 171 -36.70 16.85 -4.22
N PHE A 172 -35.45 17.02 -4.71
CA PHE A 172 -35.00 16.54 -6.02
C PHE A 172 -34.16 15.26 -5.96
N LEU A 173 -34.03 14.65 -4.78
CA LEU A 173 -33.45 13.33 -4.58
C LEU A 173 -34.58 12.32 -4.27
N HIS A 174 -34.95 11.53 -5.27
CA HIS A 174 -36.05 10.59 -5.15
C HIS A 174 -35.73 9.40 -4.24
N GLU A 175 -36.70 8.92 -3.48
CA GLU A 175 -36.55 7.75 -2.59
C GLU A 175 -36.11 6.50 -3.34
N SER A 176 -36.53 6.34 -4.60
CA SER A 176 -36.06 5.26 -5.47
C SER A 176 -34.55 5.33 -5.79
N THR A 177 -33.98 6.53 -5.82
CA THR A 177 -32.53 6.73 -6.06
C THR A 177 -31.73 6.58 -4.77
N LYS A 178 -32.28 6.94 -3.62
CA LYS A 178 -31.61 6.77 -2.31
C LYS A 178 -31.22 5.33 -2.02
N ILE A 179 -31.99 4.35 -2.53
CA ILE A 179 -31.65 2.92 -2.40
C ILE A 179 -30.31 2.62 -3.07
N PHE A 180 -30.08 3.15 -4.28
CA PHE A 180 -28.84 2.97 -5.01
C PHE A 180 -27.67 3.74 -4.38
N ILE A 181 -27.92 4.94 -3.83
CA ILE A 181 -26.89 5.71 -3.10
C ILE A 181 -26.48 4.97 -1.82
N ARG A 182 -27.41 4.25 -1.16
CA ARG A 182 -27.07 3.41 -0.01
C ARG A 182 -26.18 2.24 -0.40
N ASP A 183 -26.43 1.61 -1.54
CA ASP A 183 -25.58 0.56 -2.10
C ASP A 183 -24.15 1.07 -2.35
N VAL A 184 -24.03 2.26 -2.96
CA VAL A 184 -22.72 2.95 -3.11
C VAL A 184 -22.05 3.22 -1.76
N TYR A 185 -22.82 3.61 -0.73
CA TYR A 185 -22.27 3.79 0.62
C TYR A 185 -21.67 2.49 1.16
N ASP A 186 -22.36 1.36 0.99
CA ASP A 186 -21.90 0.06 1.42
C ASP A 186 -20.61 -0.34 0.66
N HIS A 187 -20.50 -0.06 -0.64
CA HIS A 187 -19.30 -0.24 -1.42
C HIS A 187 -18.13 0.63 -0.89
N VAL A 188 -18.38 1.90 -0.56
CA VAL A 188 -17.36 2.79 0.02
C VAL A 188 -16.86 2.27 1.38
N VAL A 189 -17.76 1.72 2.22
CA VAL A 189 -17.36 1.07 3.49
C VAL A 189 -16.44 -0.12 3.21
N GLN A 190 -16.82 -1.00 2.27
CA GLN A 190 -16.00 -2.15 1.89
C GLN A 190 -14.62 -1.73 1.36
N ILE A 191 -14.55 -0.67 0.53
CA ILE A 191 -13.29 -0.13 0.02
C ILE A 191 -12.39 0.35 1.17
N VAL A 192 -12.96 1.06 2.15
CA VAL A 192 -12.22 1.54 3.34
C VAL A 192 -11.65 0.35 4.13
N ASP A 193 -12.45 -0.69 4.36
CA ASP A 193 -12.02 -1.88 5.08
C ASP A 193 -10.91 -2.63 4.31
N THR A 194 -11.03 -2.70 2.99
CA THR A 194 -9.99 -3.29 2.13
C THR A 194 -8.67 -2.50 2.22
N ILE A 195 -8.73 -1.15 2.19
CA ILE A 195 -7.54 -0.31 2.36
C ILE A 195 -6.85 -0.60 3.70
N GLU A 196 -7.60 -0.71 4.81
CA GLU A 196 -7.02 -1.02 6.12
C GLU A 196 -6.37 -2.43 6.12
N THR A 197 -7.01 -3.42 5.51
CA THR A 197 -6.45 -4.77 5.36
C THR A 197 -5.13 -4.75 4.58
N LEU A 198 -5.09 -4.06 3.43
CA LEU A 198 -3.87 -3.95 2.63
C LEU A 198 -2.75 -3.21 3.40
N ARG A 199 -3.08 -2.22 4.23
CA ARG A 199 -2.11 -1.53 5.08
C ARG A 199 -1.50 -2.45 6.15
N GLU A 200 -2.34 -3.31 6.74
CA GLU A 200 -1.88 -4.33 7.69
C GLU A 200 -0.95 -5.34 7.01
N MET A 201 -1.27 -5.78 5.80
CA MET A 201 -0.43 -6.69 5.00
C MET A 201 0.94 -6.06 4.70
N VAL A 202 1.01 -4.79 4.31
CA VAL A 202 2.28 -4.08 4.09
C VAL A 202 3.08 -3.96 5.39
N SER A 203 2.41 -3.71 6.52
CA SER A 203 3.09 -3.64 7.83
C SER A 203 3.65 -5.01 8.25
N ALA A 204 2.88 -6.08 8.07
CA ALA A 204 3.34 -7.44 8.29
C ALA A 204 4.54 -7.81 7.38
N SER A 205 4.56 -7.33 6.13
CA SER A 205 5.68 -7.55 5.21
C SER A 205 6.99 -6.93 5.73
N LEU A 206 6.92 -5.77 6.40
CA LEU A 206 8.07 -5.16 7.06
C LEU A 206 8.60 -6.02 8.22
N ASP A 207 7.70 -6.58 9.04
CA ASP A 207 8.09 -7.43 10.17
C ASP A 207 8.74 -8.73 9.68
N ILE A 208 8.21 -9.33 8.60
CA ILE A 208 8.80 -10.50 7.96
C ILE A 208 10.19 -10.16 7.39
N TYR A 209 10.35 -9.00 6.74
CA TYR A 209 11.64 -8.54 6.24
C TYR A 209 12.68 -8.43 7.36
N LEU A 210 12.36 -7.74 8.45
CA LEU A 210 13.26 -7.57 9.61
C LEU A 210 13.64 -8.92 10.25
N SER A 211 12.65 -9.81 10.38
CA SER A 211 12.87 -11.17 10.87
C SER A 211 13.82 -11.97 9.97
N SER A 212 13.62 -11.89 8.64
CA SER A 212 14.45 -12.59 7.66
C SER A 212 15.89 -12.08 7.65
N VAL A 213 16.08 -10.75 7.75
CA VAL A 213 17.42 -10.14 7.88
C VAL A 213 18.10 -10.61 9.16
N SER A 214 17.39 -10.62 10.30
CA SER A 214 17.91 -11.11 11.59
C SER A 214 18.29 -12.59 11.51
N TYR A 215 17.48 -13.42 10.88
CA TYR A 215 17.78 -14.83 10.67
C TYR A 215 19.07 -15.03 9.86
N ARG A 216 19.25 -14.29 8.75
CA ARG A 216 20.49 -14.34 7.95
C ARG A 216 21.72 -13.88 8.74
N LEU A 217 21.59 -12.79 9.51
CA LEU A 217 22.66 -12.31 10.37
C LEU A 217 23.09 -13.39 11.37
N ASN A 218 22.11 -14.03 12.01
CA ASN A 218 22.37 -15.12 12.95
C ASN A 218 23.02 -16.34 12.29
N ALA A 219 22.63 -16.66 11.05
CA ALA A 219 23.26 -17.73 10.28
C ALA A 219 24.74 -17.44 9.99
N VAL A 220 25.07 -16.23 9.56
CA VAL A 220 26.46 -15.81 9.32
C VAL A 220 27.27 -15.80 10.61
N MET A 221 26.70 -15.26 11.70
CA MET A 221 27.34 -15.27 13.03
C MET A 221 27.59 -16.67 13.54
N ARG A 222 26.68 -17.62 13.28
CA ARG A 222 26.86 -19.04 13.64
C ARG A 222 28.06 -19.64 12.92
N VAL A 223 28.16 -19.46 11.60
CA VAL A 223 29.30 -19.94 10.81
C VAL A 223 30.61 -19.35 11.32
N LEU A 224 30.64 -18.04 11.56
CA LEU A 224 31.84 -17.36 12.06
C LEU A 224 32.23 -17.88 13.46
N THR A 225 31.25 -18.10 14.34
CA THR A 225 31.47 -18.64 15.69
C THR A 225 32.07 -20.05 15.62
N VAL A 226 31.52 -20.92 14.76
CA VAL A 226 32.05 -22.29 14.57
C VAL A 226 33.50 -22.25 14.10
N ILE A 227 33.78 -21.48 13.06
CA ILE A 227 35.16 -21.35 12.55
C ILE A 227 36.11 -20.84 13.63
N THR A 228 35.75 -19.75 14.32
CA THR A 228 36.60 -19.13 15.34
C THR A 228 36.86 -20.09 16.51
N THR A 229 35.83 -20.80 16.98
CA THR A 229 35.93 -21.72 18.13
C THR A 229 36.78 -22.95 17.79
N ILE A 230 36.79 -23.41 16.55
CA ILE A 230 37.64 -24.51 16.10
C ILE A 230 39.10 -24.03 15.96
N PHE A 231 39.32 -22.86 15.33
CA PHE A 231 40.67 -22.38 15.05
C PHE A 231 41.39 -21.76 16.24
N MET A 232 40.68 -21.21 17.23
CA MET A 232 41.27 -20.54 18.39
C MET A 232 42.22 -21.48 19.20
N PRO A 233 41.82 -22.69 19.61
CA PRO A 233 42.75 -23.60 20.33
C PRO A 233 43.87 -24.11 19.41
N LEU A 234 43.63 -24.33 18.11
CA LEU A 234 44.66 -24.73 17.17
C LEU A 234 45.76 -23.66 17.07
N THR A 235 45.31 -22.39 16.90
CA THR A 235 46.24 -21.25 16.79
C THR A 235 47.01 -21.05 18.08
N PHE A 236 46.38 -21.27 19.25
CA PHE A 236 47.01 -21.19 20.58
C PHE A 236 48.09 -22.25 20.73
N ILE A 237 47.82 -23.51 20.38
CA ILE A 237 48.80 -24.61 20.45
C ILE A 237 49.96 -24.31 19.48
N ALA A 238 49.66 -23.96 18.23
CA ALA A 238 50.69 -23.61 17.24
C ALA A 238 51.53 -22.40 17.68
N GLY A 239 50.91 -21.39 18.31
CA GLY A 239 51.59 -20.22 18.87
C GLY A 239 52.55 -20.55 19.99
N ILE A 240 52.18 -21.41 20.92
CA ILE A 240 53.08 -21.83 21.99
C ILE A 240 54.29 -22.56 21.45
N TYR A 241 54.13 -23.53 20.57
CA TYR A 241 55.24 -24.27 19.96
C TYR A 241 56.01 -23.46 18.91
N GLY A 242 55.51 -22.33 18.43
CA GLY A 242 56.17 -21.36 17.57
C GLY A 242 56.97 -20.30 18.35
N MET A 243 57.00 -20.30 19.70
CA MET A 243 57.75 -19.33 20.49
C MET A 243 59.23 -19.68 20.53
N ASN A 244 60.10 -18.66 20.53
CA ASN A 244 61.55 -18.82 20.53
C ASN A 244 62.15 -18.81 21.99
N PHE A 245 61.68 -19.70 22.83
CA PHE A 245 62.24 -19.86 24.16
C PHE A 245 63.51 -20.72 24.12
N GLU A 246 64.52 -20.35 24.89
CA GLU A 246 65.79 -21.09 24.97
C GLU A 246 65.65 -22.50 25.58
N TYR A 247 64.65 -22.65 26.47
CA TYR A 247 64.43 -23.92 27.15
C TYR A 247 62.96 -24.39 26.94
N MET A 248 62.79 -25.24 25.90
CA MET A 248 61.53 -25.95 25.61
C MET A 248 61.84 -27.45 25.48
N PRO A 249 61.66 -28.24 26.57
CA PRO A 249 61.99 -29.68 26.57
C PRO A 249 61.31 -30.49 25.49
N GLU A 250 60.02 -30.11 25.17
CA GLU A 250 59.18 -30.81 24.22
C GLU A 250 59.68 -30.74 22.78
N LEU A 251 60.45 -29.69 22.40
CA LEU A 251 61.01 -29.52 21.05
C LEU A 251 62.14 -30.51 20.79
N LYS A 252 62.83 -31.00 21.83
CA LYS A 252 63.91 -31.99 21.71
C LYS A 252 63.40 -33.44 21.80
N TRP A 253 62.11 -33.62 22.07
CA TRP A 253 61.51 -34.94 22.19
C TRP A 253 61.05 -35.46 20.83
N PRO A 254 61.41 -36.71 20.40
CA PRO A 254 61.07 -37.25 19.07
C PRO A 254 59.57 -37.31 18.80
N TRP A 255 58.77 -37.41 19.87
CA TRP A 255 57.32 -37.44 19.82
C TRP A 255 56.64 -36.07 20.03
N GLY A 256 57.39 -35.01 20.25
CA GLY A 256 56.86 -33.66 20.50
C GLY A 256 56.00 -33.13 19.36
N TYR A 257 56.50 -33.20 18.11
CA TYR A 257 55.75 -32.76 16.93
C TYR A 257 54.47 -33.61 16.64
N PRO A 258 54.56 -34.98 16.63
CA PRO A 258 53.33 -35.79 16.52
C PRO A 258 52.30 -35.53 17.62
N MET A 259 52.75 -35.32 18.86
CA MET A 259 51.87 -34.99 20.01
C MET A 259 51.18 -33.65 19.81
N ALA A 260 51.86 -32.62 19.38
CA ALA A 260 51.26 -31.30 19.10
C ALA A 260 50.17 -31.39 18.01
N ILE A 261 50.44 -32.13 16.94
CA ILE A 261 49.46 -32.37 15.87
C ILE A 261 48.28 -33.17 16.42
N ALA A 262 48.49 -34.20 17.22
CA ALA A 262 47.41 -34.99 17.79
C ALA A 262 46.52 -34.16 18.74
N LEU A 263 47.13 -33.25 19.52
CA LEU A 263 46.38 -32.29 20.36
C LEU A 263 45.52 -31.31 19.52
N MET A 264 46.11 -30.80 18.44
CA MET A 264 45.36 -29.91 17.54
C MET A 264 44.19 -30.64 16.86
N VAL A 265 44.40 -31.83 16.30
CA VAL A 265 43.33 -32.65 15.70
C VAL A 265 42.29 -33.03 16.72
N GLY A 266 42.70 -33.49 17.91
CA GLY A 266 41.80 -33.85 19.03
C GLY A 266 40.95 -32.68 19.51
N SER A 267 41.55 -31.48 19.62
CA SER A 267 40.85 -30.24 19.97
C SER A 267 39.84 -29.84 18.89
N GLY A 268 40.25 -29.88 17.62
CA GLY A 268 39.37 -29.56 16.50
C GLY A 268 38.20 -30.51 16.38
N PHE A 269 38.45 -31.82 16.51
CA PHE A 269 37.40 -32.84 16.50
C PHE A 269 36.46 -32.74 17.71
N GLY A 270 37.04 -32.48 18.90
CA GLY A 270 36.23 -32.30 20.12
C GLY A 270 35.30 -31.11 20.05
N THR A 271 35.80 -29.96 19.52
CA THR A 271 34.95 -28.79 19.34
C THR A 271 33.89 -29.00 18.26
N TYR A 272 34.24 -29.67 17.16
CA TYR A 272 33.25 -30.01 16.12
C TYR A 272 32.14 -30.91 16.67
N SER A 273 32.50 -32.01 17.37
CA SER A 273 31.55 -32.95 17.98
C SER A 273 30.67 -32.25 19.05
N PHE A 274 31.21 -31.30 19.79
CA PHE A 274 30.44 -30.50 20.76
C PHE A 274 29.37 -29.65 20.07
N PHE A 275 29.71 -29.00 18.94
CA PHE A 275 28.73 -28.22 18.18
C PHE A 275 27.63 -29.09 17.55
N GLU A 276 28.02 -30.27 17.04
CA GLU A 276 27.06 -31.24 16.50
C GLU A 276 26.10 -31.75 17.58
N TRP A 277 26.62 -32.09 18.75
CA TRP A 277 25.83 -32.53 19.91
C TRP A 277 24.84 -31.45 20.38
N LYS A 278 25.27 -30.20 20.38
CA LYS A 278 24.41 -29.05 20.77
C LYS A 278 23.45 -28.62 19.65
N LYS A 279 23.45 -29.24 18.45
CA LYS A 279 22.67 -28.85 17.29
C LYS A 279 22.87 -27.40 16.91
N LEU A 280 24.10 -26.90 17.00
CA LEU A 280 24.49 -25.54 16.66
C LEU A 280 25.02 -25.44 15.22
N LEU A 281 25.27 -26.58 14.60
CA LEU A 281 25.60 -26.77 13.18
C LEU A 281 24.35 -26.93 12.34
#